data_b7c9f939eb21714044500d548fcc43c3
#
_entry.id   b7c9f939eb21714044500d548fcc43c3
#
_cell.length_a   1.000
_cell.length_b   1.000
_cell.length_c   1.000
_cell.angle_alpha   90.00
_cell.angle_beta   90.00
_cell.angle_gamma   90.00
#
_symmetry.space_group_name_H-M   'P 1'
#
loop_
_entity.id
_entity.type
_entity.pdbx_description
1 polymer ?
#
loop_
_entity_poly.entity_id
_entity_poly.type
_entity_poly.pdbx_seq_one_letter_code
_entity_poly.pdbx_strand_id
1 'polypeptide(L)'
;MCALTGTVTPAPLLLVAFVATFANATGDPLGQHHSPATQITPDNVTQLEPAWTHRNGDMAAAEGAPSSVSAQSTPILLPRAAGEHLVYCTPFNRVIALNPQTGRERWTYDPKVRRTSERPYRCRGVAYSPVAQVDAAGACQHRIYTVTGDRRLIALDAR
;
A
#
# COMPACT_ATOMS: atom_id res chain seq x y z
N MET A 1 -11.09 1.50 9.78
CA MET A 1 -9.82 1.94 10.39
C MET A 1 -9.53 1.06 11.60
N CYS A 2 -8.33 0.49 11.66
CA CYS A 2 -7.91 -0.35 12.77
C CYS A 2 -7.31 0.52 13.88
N ALA A 3 -7.82 0.40 15.11
CA ALA A 3 -7.26 1.11 16.26
C ALA A 3 -5.88 0.54 16.62
N LEU A 4 -4.90 1.40 16.86
CA LEU A 4 -3.60 1.06 17.40
C LEU A 4 -3.65 1.26 18.91
N THR A 5 -4.25 0.31 19.66
CA THR A 5 -4.23 0.29 21.13
C THR A 5 -3.11 -0.63 21.59
N GLY A 6 -1.98 -0.06 21.99
CA GLY A 6 -0.90 -0.78 22.63
C GLY A 6 -0.88 -0.45 24.12
N THR A 7 -1.36 -1.34 24.99
CA THR A 7 -1.04 -1.32 26.43
C THR A 7 0.27 -2.10 26.63
N VAL A 8 1.31 -1.40 27.06
CA VAL A 8 2.58 -2.02 27.44
C VAL A 8 2.42 -2.57 28.86
N THR A 9 2.16 -3.87 28.97
CA THR A 9 2.32 -4.59 30.24
C THR A 9 3.76 -5.14 30.32
N PRO A 10 4.50 -4.95 31.41
CA PRO A 10 5.81 -5.57 31.55
C PRO A 10 5.63 -7.06 31.87
N ALA A 11 5.87 -7.92 30.89
CA ALA A 11 5.99 -9.36 31.08
C ALA A 11 7.46 -9.78 30.85
N PRO A 12 7.94 -10.88 31.50
CA PRO A 12 9.36 -11.25 31.48
C PRO A 12 9.82 -11.58 30.06
N LEU A 13 11.05 -11.18 29.77
CA LEU A 13 11.74 -11.31 28.49
C LEU A 13 11.77 -12.77 28.02
N LEU A 14 10.81 -13.17 27.21
CA LEU A 14 11.04 -14.20 26.20
C LEU A 14 11.24 -13.47 24.88
N LEU A 15 12.49 -13.37 24.46
CA LEU A 15 12.87 -12.78 23.17
C LEU A 15 12.42 -13.74 22.04
N VAL A 16 11.12 -13.74 21.71
CA VAL A 16 10.65 -14.34 20.48
C VAL A 16 10.87 -13.28 19.41
N ALA A 17 11.92 -13.43 18.62
CA ALA A 17 12.15 -12.62 17.45
C ALA A 17 11.01 -12.87 16.43
N PHE A 18 9.96 -12.09 16.52
CA PHE A 18 8.96 -11.99 15.45
C PHE A 18 9.62 -11.26 14.28
N VAL A 19 10.11 -12.00 13.32
CA VAL A 19 10.43 -11.43 11.99
C VAL A 19 9.10 -11.14 11.33
N ALA A 20 8.59 -9.93 11.54
CA ALA A 20 7.48 -9.41 10.75
C ALA A 20 8.01 -9.20 9.32
N THR A 21 7.70 -10.11 8.41
CA THR A 21 7.98 -9.91 6.99
C THR A 21 7.02 -8.84 6.47
N PHE A 22 7.49 -7.60 6.44
CA PHE A 22 6.76 -6.52 5.78
C PHE A 22 6.89 -6.72 4.27
N ALA A 23 5.76 -6.94 3.58
CA ALA A 23 5.73 -6.75 2.14
C ALA A 23 5.90 -5.24 1.87
N ASN A 24 7.11 -4.86 1.53
CA ASN A 24 7.44 -3.50 1.14
C ASN A 24 7.32 -3.34 -0.38
N ALA A 25 7.39 -2.11 -0.85
CA ALA A 25 7.29 -1.79 -2.27
C ALA A 25 8.40 -2.40 -3.15
N THR A 26 9.45 -2.94 -2.54
CA THR A 26 10.56 -3.59 -3.24
C THR A 26 10.39 -5.10 -3.35
N GLY A 27 9.41 -5.68 -2.63
CA GLY A 27 9.19 -7.14 -2.59
C GLY A 27 10.33 -7.94 -1.91
N ASP A 28 11.37 -7.26 -1.48
CA ASP A 28 12.58 -7.84 -0.91
C ASP A 28 12.98 -7.06 0.35
N PRO A 29 13.11 -7.72 1.52
CA PRO A 29 13.46 -7.07 2.78
C PRO A 29 14.86 -6.42 2.77
N LEU A 30 15.73 -6.81 1.85
CA LEU A 30 17.06 -6.24 1.69
C LEU A 30 17.12 -5.07 0.69
N GLY A 31 16.01 -4.76 0.02
CA GLY A 31 15.94 -3.66 -0.94
C GLY A 31 16.74 -3.88 -2.22
N GLN A 32 17.00 -5.12 -2.60
CA GLN A 32 17.81 -5.46 -3.79
C GLN A 32 17.06 -5.25 -5.10
N HIS A 33 15.76 -5.03 -5.07
CA HIS A 33 14.89 -4.86 -6.24
C HIS A 33 14.97 -6.01 -7.26
N HIS A 34 15.36 -7.19 -6.79
CA HIS A 34 15.47 -8.39 -7.64
C HIS A 34 14.17 -9.20 -7.58
N SER A 35 13.65 -9.56 -8.74
CA SER A 35 12.54 -10.51 -8.87
C SER A 35 13.09 -11.88 -9.27
N PRO A 36 12.74 -12.97 -8.57
CA PRO A 36 13.08 -14.33 -8.96
C PRO A 36 12.21 -14.84 -10.14
N ALA A 37 11.26 -14.06 -10.61
CA ALA A 37 10.40 -14.43 -11.72
C ALA A 37 11.20 -14.48 -13.03
N THR A 38 10.99 -15.54 -13.81
CA THR A 38 11.75 -15.81 -15.05
C THR A 38 10.89 -15.76 -16.32
N GLN A 39 9.61 -15.37 -16.20
CA GLN A 39 8.69 -15.34 -17.35
C GLN A 39 9.01 -14.22 -18.33
N ILE A 40 9.59 -13.11 -17.84
CA ILE A 40 10.00 -11.98 -18.69
C ILE A 40 11.52 -12.07 -18.88
N THR A 41 11.94 -12.11 -20.11
CA THR A 41 13.33 -12.25 -20.53
C THR A 41 13.68 -11.17 -21.54
N PRO A 42 14.97 -10.92 -21.83
CA PRO A 42 15.38 -10.00 -22.89
C PRO A 42 14.78 -10.36 -24.27
N ASP A 43 14.48 -11.64 -24.51
CA ASP A 43 13.95 -12.10 -25.79
C ASP A 43 12.46 -11.85 -25.98
N ASN A 44 11.70 -11.72 -24.88
CA ASN A 44 10.25 -11.54 -24.94
C ASN A 44 9.75 -10.21 -24.38
N VAL A 45 10.59 -9.40 -23.75
CA VAL A 45 10.17 -8.12 -23.14
C VAL A 45 9.54 -7.15 -24.15
N THR A 46 9.96 -7.19 -25.41
CA THR A 46 9.40 -6.34 -26.47
C THR A 46 8.01 -6.77 -26.93
N GLN A 47 7.54 -7.94 -26.51
CA GLN A 47 6.22 -8.50 -26.86
C GLN A 47 5.18 -8.22 -25.75
N LEU A 48 5.57 -7.52 -24.68
CA LEU A 48 4.66 -7.19 -23.59
C LEU A 48 3.62 -6.16 -24.04
N GLU A 49 2.36 -6.46 -23.74
CA GLU A 49 1.24 -5.56 -23.96
C GLU A 49 0.57 -5.20 -22.63
N PRO A 50 -0.01 -3.99 -22.50
CA PRO A 50 -0.79 -3.62 -21.32
C PRO A 50 -2.01 -4.52 -21.15
N ALA A 51 -2.08 -5.28 -20.06
CA ALA A 51 -3.25 -6.10 -19.75
C ALA A 51 -4.47 -5.25 -19.38
N TRP A 52 -4.26 -4.14 -18.70
CA TRP A 52 -5.28 -3.17 -18.33
C TRP A 52 -4.66 -1.83 -17.91
N THR A 53 -5.47 -0.80 -17.81
CA THR A 53 -5.08 0.52 -17.32
C THR A 53 -6.08 0.99 -16.27
N HIS A 54 -5.58 1.46 -15.13
CA HIS A 54 -6.39 2.10 -14.09
C HIS A 54 -6.07 3.59 -13.99
N ARG A 55 -7.10 4.44 -14.02
CA ARG A 55 -6.98 5.89 -13.89
C ARG A 55 -7.59 6.34 -12.57
N ASN A 56 -6.76 6.77 -11.62
CA ASN A 56 -7.24 7.20 -10.30
C ASN A 56 -7.86 8.61 -10.26
N GLY A 57 -7.72 9.39 -11.31
CA GLY A 57 -8.32 10.74 -11.40
C GLY A 57 -7.56 11.86 -10.68
N ASP A 58 -6.49 11.58 -9.95
CA ASP A 58 -5.77 12.62 -9.19
C ASP A 58 -5.12 13.67 -10.10
N MET A 59 -4.65 13.26 -11.27
CA MET A 59 -4.04 14.19 -12.23
C MET A 59 -5.06 15.17 -12.79
N ALA A 60 -6.27 14.72 -13.12
CA ALA A 60 -7.35 15.59 -13.54
C ALA A 60 -7.83 16.51 -12.40
N ALA A 61 -7.88 16.00 -11.17
CA ALA A 61 -8.25 16.79 -9.99
C ALA A 61 -7.17 17.78 -9.56
N ALA A 62 -5.95 17.67 -10.11
CA ALA A 62 -4.86 18.59 -9.87
C ALA A 62 -4.81 19.77 -10.85
N GLU A 63 -5.70 19.79 -11.84
CA GLU A 63 -5.79 20.87 -12.82
C GLU A 63 -6.05 22.20 -12.10
N GLY A 64 -5.17 23.19 -12.33
CA GLY A 64 -5.20 24.46 -11.62
C GLY A 64 -4.56 24.42 -10.21
N ALA A 65 -4.07 23.28 -9.73
CA ALA A 65 -3.32 23.22 -8.48
C ALA A 65 -1.90 23.73 -8.68
N PRO A 66 -1.42 24.70 -7.87
CA PRO A 66 -0.11 25.34 -8.05
C PRO A 66 1.07 24.44 -7.68
N SER A 67 0.85 23.30 -7.05
CA SER A 67 1.92 22.36 -6.65
C SER A 67 2.00 21.16 -7.58
N SER A 68 3.21 20.67 -7.77
CA SER A 68 3.45 19.48 -8.58
C SER A 68 2.78 18.24 -7.98
N VAL A 69 2.02 17.54 -8.80
CA VAL A 69 1.43 16.24 -8.49
C VAL A 69 2.28 15.15 -9.15
N SER A 70 2.72 14.17 -8.38
CA SER A 70 3.58 13.10 -8.89
C SER A 70 3.11 11.74 -8.41
N ALA A 71 2.83 10.84 -9.35
CA ALA A 71 2.54 9.43 -9.06
C ALA A 71 3.87 8.68 -8.88
N GLN A 72 4.22 8.37 -7.63
CA GLN A 72 5.50 7.74 -7.25
C GLN A 72 5.28 6.43 -6.49
N SER A 73 4.03 6.00 -6.31
CA SER A 73 3.73 4.80 -5.54
C SER A 73 4.10 3.55 -6.31
N THR A 74 4.84 2.66 -5.65
CA THR A 74 5.01 1.28 -6.12
C THR A 74 3.86 0.45 -5.55
N PRO A 75 3.03 -0.18 -6.40
CA PRO A 75 1.97 -1.08 -5.94
C PRO A 75 2.54 -2.31 -5.25
N ILE A 76 1.82 -2.85 -4.27
CA ILE A 76 2.14 -4.15 -3.64
C ILE A 76 1.00 -5.13 -3.89
N LEU A 77 1.34 -6.37 -4.17
CA LEU A 77 0.36 -7.46 -4.25
C LEU A 77 0.22 -8.10 -2.87
N LEU A 78 -0.99 -8.09 -2.33
CA LEU A 78 -1.28 -8.71 -1.06
C LEU A 78 -1.41 -10.23 -1.19
N PRO A 79 -1.07 -11.00 -0.13
CA PRO A 79 -1.28 -12.43 -0.12
C PRO A 79 -2.77 -12.76 -0.17
N ARG A 80 -3.09 -13.99 -0.57
CA ARG A 80 -4.48 -14.49 -0.71
C ARG A 80 -5.30 -14.32 0.57
N ALA A 81 -4.68 -14.56 1.73
CA ALA A 81 -5.32 -14.39 3.03
C ALA A 81 -5.75 -12.94 3.31
N ALA A 82 -5.12 -11.98 2.66
CA ALA A 82 -5.44 -10.55 2.72
C ALA A 82 -6.28 -10.06 1.53
N GLY A 83 -6.90 -10.97 0.78
CA GLY A 83 -7.80 -10.65 -0.33
C GLY A 83 -7.15 -10.57 -1.71
N GLU A 84 -5.84 -10.81 -1.83
CA GLU A 84 -5.13 -10.84 -3.13
C GLU A 84 -5.37 -9.54 -3.94
N HIS A 85 -5.29 -8.41 -3.27
CA HIS A 85 -5.45 -7.09 -3.88
C HIS A 85 -4.11 -6.55 -4.36
N LEU A 86 -4.10 -5.85 -5.49
CA LEU A 86 -3.01 -4.95 -5.86
C LEU A 86 -3.30 -3.59 -5.23
N VAL A 87 -2.49 -3.19 -4.24
CA VAL A 87 -2.74 -1.99 -3.44
C VAL A 87 -1.68 -0.95 -3.67
N TYR A 88 -2.09 0.29 -3.82
CA TYR A 88 -1.20 1.43 -3.95
C TYR A 88 -1.83 2.70 -3.36
N CYS A 89 -1.02 3.74 -3.14
CA CYS A 89 -1.52 5.05 -2.77
C CYS A 89 -1.38 6.05 -3.91
N THR A 90 -2.35 6.95 -3.99
CA THR A 90 -2.36 8.03 -4.99
C THR A 90 -1.58 9.26 -4.50
N PRO A 91 -1.23 10.21 -5.37
CA PRO A 91 -0.63 11.48 -4.96
C PRO A 91 -1.40 12.20 -3.84
N PHE A 92 -2.73 12.17 -3.84
CA PHE A 92 -3.56 12.74 -2.78
C PHE A 92 -3.77 11.83 -1.58
N ASN A 93 -2.91 10.83 -1.41
CA ASN A 93 -2.89 9.88 -0.29
C ASN A 93 -4.14 8.98 -0.19
N ARG A 94 -4.96 8.87 -1.24
CA ARG A 94 -5.98 7.83 -1.27
C ARG A 94 -5.31 6.46 -1.39
N VAL A 95 -5.81 5.47 -0.69
CA VAL A 95 -5.37 4.08 -0.84
C VAL A 95 -6.39 3.35 -1.69
N ILE A 96 -5.94 2.73 -2.76
CA ILE A 96 -6.79 2.05 -3.73
C ILE A 96 -6.36 0.59 -3.82
N ALA A 97 -7.34 -0.32 -3.72
CA ALA A 97 -7.16 -1.74 -3.94
C ALA A 97 -7.82 -2.17 -5.26
N LEU A 98 -7.04 -2.81 -6.10
CA LEU A 98 -7.48 -3.29 -7.41
C LEU A 98 -7.51 -4.82 -7.45
N ASN A 99 -8.33 -5.35 -8.32
CA ASN A 99 -8.20 -6.71 -8.79
C ASN A 99 -6.93 -6.79 -9.69
N PRO A 100 -5.94 -7.62 -9.37
CA PRO A 100 -4.68 -7.65 -10.12
C PRO A 100 -4.82 -8.14 -11.55
N GLN A 101 -5.84 -8.94 -11.84
CA GLN A 101 -6.07 -9.52 -13.17
C GLN A 101 -6.83 -8.57 -14.12
N THR A 102 -7.72 -7.74 -13.57
CA THR A 102 -8.63 -6.92 -14.38
C THR A 102 -8.43 -5.41 -14.23
N GLY A 103 -7.64 -4.97 -13.25
CA GLY A 103 -7.47 -3.55 -12.91
C GLY A 103 -8.73 -2.89 -12.31
N ARG A 104 -9.81 -3.66 -12.07
CA ARG A 104 -11.04 -3.10 -11.48
C ARG A 104 -10.81 -2.77 -10.01
N GLU A 105 -11.28 -1.58 -9.61
CA GLU A 105 -11.26 -1.15 -8.22
C GLU A 105 -12.16 -2.04 -7.36
N ARG A 106 -11.63 -2.49 -6.23
CA ARG A 106 -12.35 -3.27 -5.22
C ARG A 106 -12.80 -2.39 -4.07
N TRP A 107 -11.90 -1.54 -3.60
CA TRP A 107 -12.21 -0.52 -2.61
C TRP A 107 -11.23 0.65 -2.69
N THR A 108 -11.66 1.79 -2.17
CA THR A 108 -10.84 2.98 -2.02
C THR A 108 -11.06 3.59 -0.64
N TYR A 109 -9.98 3.97 -0.01
CA TYR A 109 -9.99 4.78 1.20
C TYR A 109 -9.44 6.18 0.91
N ASP A 110 -10.21 7.21 1.25
CA ASP A 110 -9.80 8.61 1.13
C ASP A 110 -9.59 9.21 2.52
N PRO A 111 -8.33 9.51 2.93
CA PRO A 111 -8.00 10.10 4.23
C PRO A 111 -8.46 11.56 4.37
N LYS A 112 -9.01 12.16 3.31
CA LYS A 112 -9.44 13.57 3.30
C LYS A 112 -8.32 14.53 3.71
N VAL A 113 -7.15 14.33 3.14
CA VAL A 113 -6.01 15.23 3.37
C VAL A 113 -6.34 16.61 2.84
N ARG A 114 -6.15 17.64 3.69
CA ARG A 114 -6.35 19.02 3.26
C ARG A 114 -5.30 19.40 2.21
N ARG A 115 -5.76 19.78 1.04
CA ARG A 115 -4.91 20.24 -0.05
C ARG A 115 -4.52 21.70 0.18
N THR A 116 -3.22 21.98 0.04
CA THR A 116 -2.67 23.33 0.09
C THR A 116 -1.76 23.56 -1.11
N SER A 117 -1.63 24.81 -1.54
CA SER A 117 -0.75 25.18 -2.67
C SER A 117 0.74 25.07 -2.36
N GLU A 118 1.10 24.90 -1.10
CA GLU A 118 2.47 25.04 -0.61
C GLU A 118 3.28 23.73 -0.66
N ARG A 119 2.64 22.60 -0.92
CA ARG A 119 3.28 21.28 -0.84
C ARG A 119 3.09 20.45 -2.10
N PRO A 120 4.13 19.76 -2.57
CA PRO A 120 3.97 18.78 -3.63
C PRO A 120 3.15 17.59 -3.12
N TYR A 121 2.21 17.13 -3.94
CA TYR A 121 1.39 15.95 -3.64
C TYR A 121 2.05 14.71 -4.17
N ARG A 122 2.39 13.80 -3.28
CA ARG A 122 3.01 12.52 -3.61
C ARG A 122 2.73 11.49 -2.53
N CYS A 123 2.62 10.24 -2.91
CA CYS A 123 2.71 9.09 -2.04
C CYS A 123 3.68 8.09 -2.66
N ARG A 124 4.57 7.51 -1.87
CA ARG A 124 5.61 6.60 -2.38
C ARG A 124 5.23 5.14 -2.27
N GLY A 125 4.26 4.81 -1.43
CA GLY A 125 3.79 3.45 -1.26
C GLY A 125 2.99 3.24 0.00
N VAL A 126 2.55 2.02 0.17
CA VAL A 126 1.89 1.51 1.36
C VAL A 126 2.70 0.33 1.89
N ALA A 127 2.56 0.02 3.17
CA ALA A 127 3.16 -1.17 3.77
C ALA A 127 2.06 -2.15 4.19
N TYR A 128 2.33 -3.44 4.10
CA TYR A 128 1.43 -4.49 4.57
C TYR A 128 2.08 -5.27 5.70
N SER A 129 1.30 -5.60 6.72
CA SER A 129 1.72 -6.54 7.76
C SER A 129 0.54 -7.37 8.27
N PRO A 130 0.67 -8.69 8.37
CA PRO A 130 -0.24 -9.50 9.15
C PRO A 130 -0.03 -9.21 10.64
N VAL A 131 -1.10 -9.36 11.43
CA VAL A 131 -1.07 -9.16 12.89
C VAL A 131 -1.35 -10.48 13.57
N ALA A 132 -0.43 -10.90 14.45
CA ALA A 132 -0.53 -12.20 15.12
C ALA A 132 -1.63 -12.25 16.18
N GLN A 133 -1.94 -11.12 16.80
CA GLN A 133 -2.98 -11.01 17.83
C GLN A 133 -4.13 -10.15 17.31
N VAL A 134 -5.30 -10.75 17.24
CA VAL A 134 -6.54 -10.13 16.78
C VAL A 134 -7.63 -10.37 17.80
N ASP A 135 -8.56 -9.43 17.86
CA ASP A 135 -9.79 -9.62 18.59
C ASP A 135 -10.62 -10.79 18.00
N ALA A 136 -11.60 -11.25 18.76
CA ALA A 136 -12.44 -12.41 18.38
C ALA A 136 -13.23 -12.20 17.07
N ALA A 137 -13.35 -10.98 16.60
CA ALA A 137 -14.04 -10.63 15.36
C ALA A 137 -13.20 -10.84 14.09
N GLY A 138 -11.91 -11.13 14.22
CA GLY A 138 -10.99 -11.37 13.09
C GLY A 138 -10.74 -10.16 12.20
N ALA A 139 -11.29 -8.98 12.56
CA ALA A 139 -11.04 -7.74 11.85
C ALA A 139 -9.60 -7.28 12.05
N CYS A 140 -9.05 -6.61 11.04
CA CYS A 140 -7.71 -6.05 11.11
C CYS A 140 -6.57 -7.07 11.30
N GLN A 141 -6.78 -8.33 10.96
CA GLN A 141 -5.71 -9.35 10.94
C GLN A 141 -4.66 -9.03 9.87
N HIS A 142 -5.09 -8.42 8.80
CA HIS A 142 -4.24 -8.00 7.70
C HIS A 142 -4.33 -6.48 7.58
N ARG A 143 -3.23 -5.79 7.84
CA ARG A 143 -3.21 -4.33 7.89
C ARG A 143 -2.39 -3.73 6.77
N ILE A 144 -2.95 -2.69 6.17
CA ILE A 144 -2.23 -1.78 5.28
C ILE A 144 -1.95 -0.52 6.07
N TYR A 145 -0.70 -0.09 6.05
CA TYR A 145 -0.25 1.15 6.67
C TYR A 145 0.07 2.17 5.59
N THR A 146 -0.37 3.39 5.81
CA THR A 146 -0.05 4.54 4.96
C THR A 146 0.20 5.78 5.81
N VAL A 147 1.09 6.64 5.31
CA VAL A 147 1.38 7.94 5.92
C VAL A 147 0.84 9.03 5.01
N THR A 148 0.17 10.00 5.60
CA THR A 148 -0.43 11.10 4.85
C THR A 148 0.41 12.37 4.92
N GLY A 149 0.23 13.27 3.97
CA GLY A 149 0.92 14.54 3.91
C GLY A 149 0.65 15.48 5.11
N ASP A 150 -0.44 15.27 5.83
CA ASP A 150 -0.79 15.95 7.07
C ASP A 150 -0.31 15.22 8.34
N ARG A 151 0.67 14.30 8.18
CA ARG A 151 1.41 13.61 9.24
C ARG A 151 0.60 12.61 10.06
N ARG A 152 -0.43 11.99 9.48
CA ARG A 152 -1.13 10.86 10.10
C ARG A 152 -0.53 9.55 9.64
N LEU A 153 -0.36 8.60 10.57
CA LEU A 153 -0.19 7.19 10.28
C LEU A 153 -1.56 6.51 10.36
N ILE A 154 -1.96 5.84 9.30
CA ILE A 154 -3.27 5.21 9.18
C ILE A 154 -3.07 3.72 8.96
N ALA A 155 -3.81 2.91 9.71
CA ALA A 155 -3.91 1.47 9.52
C ALA A 155 -5.31 1.12 9.01
N LEU A 156 -5.35 0.40 7.90
CA LEU A 156 -6.59 -0.06 7.25
C LEU A 156 -6.66 -1.58 7.33
N ASP A 157 -7.87 -2.14 7.41
CA ASP A 157 -8.07 -3.55 7.09
C ASP A 157 -7.81 -3.76 5.60
N ALA A 158 -7.07 -4.80 5.27
CA ALA A 158 -6.69 -5.09 3.88
C ALA A 158 -7.82 -5.74 3.06
N ARG A 159 -8.84 -6.27 3.74
CA ARG A 159 -9.97 -7.03 3.15
C ARG A 159 -11.18 -6.15 2.89
#